data_4a6fe6e32455e1d7cc61c978f5726112
#
_entry.id   4a6fe6e32455e1d7cc61c978f5726112
#
_cell.length_a   1.000
_cell.length_b   1.000
_cell.length_c   1.000
_cell.angle_alpha   90.00
_cell.angle_beta   90.00
_cell.angle_gamma   90.00
#
_symmetry.space_group_name_H-M   'P 1'
#
loop_
_entity.id
_entity.type
_entity.pdbx_description
1 polymer ?
#
loop_
_entity_poly.entity_id
_entity_poly.type
_entity_poly.pdbx_seq_one_letter_code
_entity_poly.pdbx_strand_id
1 'polypeptide(L)'
;MAQFDVLRTRGGALVLDCQSDLLELLETRFVVPLRREGVEAPRASQRMTPVFEISGERYVMVTPLARGIDRQDIEGFVTSLAAREYEIKGALDFLVSGF
;
A
#
# COMPACT_ATOMS: atom_id res chain seq x y z
N MET A 1 -12.51 -6.61 -0.99
CA MET A 1 -11.18 -6.06 -0.66
C MET A 1 -10.53 -6.94 0.38
N ALA A 2 -9.34 -7.41 0.10
CA ALA A 2 -8.58 -8.23 1.03
C ALA A 2 -7.30 -7.52 1.43
N GLN A 3 -6.75 -7.86 2.60
CA GLN A 3 -5.49 -7.29 3.04
C GLN A 3 -4.40 -7.54 2.00
N PHE A 4 -3.62 -6.51 1.72
CA PHE A 4 -2.52 -6.46 0.73
C PHE A 4 -2.97 -6.47 -0.73
N ASP A 5 -4.23 -6.21 -0.99
CA ASP A 5 -4.68 -5.90 -2.35
C ASP A 5 -4.14 -4.54 -2.78
N VAL A 6 -3.75 -4.45 -4.04
CA VAL A 6 -3.46 -3.16 -4.68
C VAL A 6 -4.76 -2.68 -5.31
N LEU A 7 -5.16 -1.48 -4.92
CA LEU A 7 -6.43 -0.90 -5.31
C LEU A 7 -6.20 0.42 -6.05
N ARG A 8 -7.08 0.72 -7.00
CA ARG A 8 -7.09 2.00 -7.70
C ARG A 8 -8.13 2.91 -7.06
N THR A 9 -7.73 4.12 -6.74
CA THR A 9 -8.66 5.14 -6.24
C THR A 9 -9.36 5.83 -7.40
N ARG A 10 -10.43 6.57 -7.10
CA ARG A 10 -11.16 7.32 -8.13
C ARG A 10 -10.29 8.37 -8.82
N GLY A 11 -9.28 8.87 -8.14
CA GLY A 11 -8.31 9.80 -8.73
C GLY A 11 -7.26 9.13 -9.61
N GLY A 12 -7.28 7.80 -9.73
CA GLY A 12 -6.33 7.06 -10.56
C GLY A 12 -5.06 6.64 -9.86
N ALA A 13 -4.90 6.99 -8.58
CA ALA A 13 -3.72 6.60 -7.81
C ALA A 13 -3.83 5.15 -7.35
N LEU A 14 -2.69 4.50 -7.15
CA LEU A 14 -2.64 3.16 -6.57
C LEU A 14 -2.38 3.25 -5.07
N VAL A 15 -3.06 2.40 -4.33
CA VAL A 15 -2.86 2.26 -2.88
C VAL A 15 -2.79 0.78 -2.53
N LEU A 16 -2.05 0.48 -1.46
CA LEU A 16 -1.96 -0.86 -0.90
C LEU A 16 -2.87 -0.93 0.31
N ASP A 17 -3.84 -1.82 0.28
CA ASP A 17 -4.75 -2.05 1.40
C ASP A 17 -4.04 -2.87 2.46
N CYS A 18 -3.77 -2.26 3.61
CA CYS A 18 -3.07 -2.91 4.71
C CYS A 18 -3.99 -3.26 5.87
N GLN A 19 -5.28 -2.99 5.74
CA GLN A 19 -6.22 -3.24 6.82
C GLN A 19 -6.45 -4.74 7.03
N SER A 20 -6.45 -5.15 8.30
CA SER A 20 -6.75 -6.54 8.65
C SER A 20 -8.10 -6.98 8.07
N ASP A 21 -8.16 -8.19 7.54
CA ASP A 21 -9.41 -8.78 7.04
C ASP A 21 -10.47 -8.92 8.15
N LEU A 22 -10.04 -8.94 9.39
CA LEU A 22 -10.96 -8.97 10.54
C LEU A 22 -11.75 -7.67 10.70
N LEU A 23 -11.29 -6.59 10.03
CA LEU A 23 -11.92 -5.27 10.11
C LEU A 23 -12.52 -4.85 8.77
N GLU A 24 -12.87 -5.80 7.92
CA GLU A 24 -13.36 -5.51 6.57
C GLU A 24 -14.69 -4.75 6.55
N LEU A 25 -15.45 -4.78 7.63
CA LEU A 25 -16.76 -4.12 7.71
C LEU A 25 -16.66 -2.61 7.99
N LEU A 26 -15.47 -2.10 8.30
CA LEU A 26 -15.30 -0.66 8.50
C LEU A 26 -15.51 0.09 7.18
N GLU A 27 -16.07 1.28 7.27
CA GLU A 27 -16.28 2.13 6.09
C GLU A 27 -15.00 2.74 5.56
N THR A 28 -13.95 2.73 6.38
CA THR A 28 -12.62 3.21 6.02
C THR A 28 -11.68 2.05 5.77
N ARG A 29 -10.70 2.28 4.89
CA ARG A 29 -9.62 1.33 4.65
C ARG A 29 -8.30 1.97 5.02
N PHE A 30 -7.45 1.22 5.74
CA PHE A 30 -6.11 1.66 6.07
C PHE A 30 -5.19 1.32 4.90
N VAL A 31 -4.67 2.34 4.22
CA VAL A 31 -3.91 2.14 2.98
C VAL A 31 -2.57 2.86 3.03
N VAL A 32 -1.64 2.39 2.20
CA VAL A 32 -0.36 3.05 1.96
C VAL A 32 -0.28 3.39 0.48
N PRO A 33 0.02 4.66 0.13
CA PRO A 33 0.17 5.02 -1.27
C PRO A 33 1.29 4.26 -1.95
N LEU A 34 1.06 3.87 -3.20
CA LEU A 34 2.06 3.26 -4.08
C LEU A 34 2.37 4.26 -5.19
N ARG A 35 3.64 4.64 -5.34
CA ARG A 35 4.06 5.64 -6.32
C ARG A 35 5.19 5.11 -7.17
N ARG A 36 5.21 5.48 -8.44
CA ARG A 36 6.26 5.00 -9.36
C ARG A 36 7.62 5.51 -8.90
N GLU A 37 8.55 4.57 -8.74
CA GLU A 37 9.92 4.89 -8.30
C GLU A 37 10.62 5.80 -9.31
N GLY A 38 11.26 6.85 -8.79
CA GLY A 38 12.04 7.78 -9.61
C GLY A 38 11.21 8.81 -10.37
N VAL A 39 9.89 8.67 -10.39
CA VAL A 39 8.98 9.60 -11.09
C VAL A 39 8.11 10.34 -10.07
N GLU A 40 7.40 9.59 -9.25
CA GLU A 40 6.45 10.14 -8.28
C GLU A 40 6.93 9.99 -6.84
N ALA A 41 8.02 9.26 -6.64
CA ALA A 41 8.56 8.98 -5.32
C ALA A 41 10.07 8.98 -5.35
N PRO A 42 10.73 9.32 -4.21
CA PRO A 42 12.17 9.18 -4.09
C PRO A 42 12.57 7.69 -4.16
N ARG A 43 13.88 7.46 -4.23
CA ARG A 43 14.40 6.09 -4.22
C ARG A 43 13.91 5.33 -3.00
N ALA A 44 13.64 4.05 -3.21
CA ALA A 44 13.22 3.17 -2.14
C ALA A 44 14.28 3.05 -1.06
N SER A 45 13.81 3.00 0.18
CA SER A 45 14.59 2.56 1.32
C SER A 45 14.20 1.11 1.59
N GLN A 46 15.17 0.25 1.75
CA GLN A 46 14.94 -1.19 1.81
C GLN A 46 13.95 -1.64 2.88
N ARG A 47 13.91 -0.96 4.02
CA ARG A 47 13.03 -1.35 5.12
C ARG A 47 11.76 -0.51 5.22
N MET A 48 11.88 0.80 5.09
CA MET A 48 10.77 1.72 5.29
C MET A 48 9.86 1.81 4.06
N THR A 49 10.48 1.85 2.87
CA THR A 49 9.75 2.09 1.62
C THR A 49 10.15 1.04 0.58
N PRO A 50 9.72 -0.21 0.76
CA PRO A 50 10.05 -1.26 -0.19
C PRO A 50 9.44 -1.01 -1.57
N VAL A 51 10.04 -1.62 -2.59
CA VAL A 51 9.58 -1.53 -3.97
C VAL A 51 8.91 -2.83 -4.36
N PHE A 52 7.80 -2.71 -5.08
CA PHE A 52 7.08 -3.85 -5.64
C PHE A 52 6.88 -3.63 -7.13
N GLU A 53 7.00 -4.70 -7.90
CA GLU A 53 6.69 -4.65 -9.33
C GLU A 53 5.20 -4.91 -9.52
N ILE A 54 4.52 -3.97 -10.20
CA ILE A 54 3.09 -4.05 -10.47
C ILE A 54 2.90 -3.71 -11.94
N SER A 55 2.37 -4.66 -12.71
CA SER A 55 2.13 -4.48 -14.15
C SER A 55 3.39 -4.05 -14.91
N GLY A 56 4.55 -4.61 -14.53
CA GLY A 56 5.81 -4.33 -15.20
C GLY A 56 6.51 -3.05 -14.77
N GLU A 57 5.95 -2.31 -13.83
CA GLU A 57 6.54 -1.06 -13.33
C GLU A 57 6.88 -1.19 -11.85
N ARG A 58 7.89 -0.43 -11.42
CA ARG A 58 8.35 -0.44 -10.03
C ARG A 58 7.64 0.65 -9.24
N TYR A 59 6.95 0.23 -8.18
CA TYR A 59 6.23 1.15 -7.28
C TYR A 59 6.85 1.11 -5.90
N VAL A 60 7.03 2.29 -5.31
CA VAL A 60 7.50 2.44 -3.93
C VAL A 60 6.27 2.46 -3.01
N MET A 61 6.30 1.63 -1.97
CA MET A 61 5.34 1.69 -0.88
C MET A 61 5.73 2.86 0.02
N VAL A 62 4.98 3.97 -0.07
CA VAL A 62 5.32 5.19 0.67
C VAL A 62 4.73 5.11 2.06
N THR A 63 5.32 4.27 2.90
CA THR A 63 4.84 3.92 4.23
C THR A 63 4.58 5.14 5.13
N PRO A 64 5.43 6.19 5.13
CA PRO A 64 5.14 7.37 5.96
C PRO A 64 3.85 8.10 5.62
N LEU A 65 3.25 7.82 4.47
CA LEU A 65 1.99 8.43 4.05
C LEU A 65 0.79 7.50 4.28
N ALA A 66 0.95 6.45 5.08
CA ALA A 66 -0.14 5.57 5.47
C ALA A 66 -1.30 6.38 6.06
N ARG A 67 -2.51 6.06 5.63
CA ARG A 67 -3.70 6.80 6.06
C ARG A 67 -4.97 5.99 5.89
N GLY A 68 -6.03 6.47 6.52
CA GLY A 68 -7.37 5.96 6.26
C GLY A 68 -7.99 6.69 5.09
N ILE A 69 -8.64 5.96 4.21
CA ILE A 69 -9.46 6.53 3.14
C ILE A 69 -10.87 5.96 3.21
N ASP A 70 -11.81 6.69 2.66
CA ASP A 70 -13.18 6.21 2.57
C ASP A 70 -13.24 5.07 1.55
N ARG A 71 -13.96 4.00 1.91
CA ARG A 71 -14.18 2.87 1.01
C ARG A 71 -14.75 3.30 -0.34
N GLN A 72 -15.57 4.34 -0.35
CA GLN A 72 -16.18 4.89 -1.57
C GLN A 72 -15.15 5.50 -2.53
N ASP A 73 -13.96 5.85 -2.05
CA ASP A 73 -12.91 6.40 -2.90
C ASP A 73 -12.15 5.33 -3.67
N ILE A 74 -12.46 4.06 -3.43
CA ILE A 74 -11.82 2.94 -4.11
C ILE A 74 -12.64 2.58 -5.34
N GLU A 75 -11.98 2.62 -6.50
CA GLU A 75 -12.63 2.32 -7.78
C GLU A 75 -12.53 0.85 -8.17
N GLY A 76 -11.37 0.21 -7.93
CA GLY A 76 -11.22 -1.16 -8.34
C GLY A 76 -9.95 -1.84 -7.85
N PHE A 77 -9.92 -3.14 -8.08
CA PHE A 77 -8.81 -4.04 -7.74
C PHE A 77 -7.82 -4.09 -8.91
N VAL A 78 -6.54 -4.10 -8.60
CA VAL A 78 -5.47 -4.22 -9.59
C VAL A 78 -4.76 -5.57 -9.48
N THR A 79 -4.21 -5.87 -8.32
CA THR A 79 -3.52 -7.13 -8.06
C THR A 79 -3.38 -7.35 -6.56
N SER A 80 -2.85 -8.49 -6.16
CA SER A 80 -2.58 -8.78 -4.75
C SER A 80 -1.09 -8.84 -4.49
N LEU A 81 -0.65 -8.25 -3.38
CA LEU A 81 0.72 -8.38 -2.88
C LEU A 81 0.79 -9.26 -1.63
N ALA A 82 -0.19 -10.12 -1.41
CA ALA A 82 -0.22 -10.99 -0.24
C ALA A 82 1.03 -11.88 -0.13
N ALA A 83 1.64 -12.25 -1.26
CA ALA A 83 2.87 -13.03 -1.27
C ALA A 83 4.08 -12.24 -0.73
N ARG A 84 3.97 -10.93 -0.60
CA ARG A 84 5.02 -10.04 -0.10
C ARG A 84 4.69 -9.52 1.31
N GLU A 85 3.82 -10.20 2.02
CA GLU A 85 3.33 -9.84 3.35
C GLU A 85 4.45 -9.51 4.33
N TYR A 86 5.52 -10.30 4.33
CA TYR A 86 6.63 -10.11 5.26
C TYR A 86 7.25 -8.71 5.10
N GLU A 87 7.50 -8.30 3.87
CA GLU A 87 8.11 -7.00 3.59
C GLU A 87 7.18 -5.84 3.92
N ILE A 88 5.89 -6.02 3.64
CA ILE A 88 4.88 -4.99 3.91
C ILE A 88 4.73 -4.78 5.42
N LYS A 89 4.56 -5.87 6.17
CA LYS A 89 4.46 -5.78 7.64
C LYS A 89 5.73 -5.23 8.25
N GLY A 90 6.89 -5.61 7.72
CA GLY A 90 8.17 -5.10 8.19
C GLY A 90 8.29 -3.58 8.05
N ALA A 91 7.80 -3.04 6.94
CA ALA A 91 7.81 -1.59 6.71
C ALA A 91 6.88 -0.87 7.69
N LEU A 92 5.69 -1.39 7.91
CA LEU A 92 4.73 -0.82 8.86
C LEU A 92 5.26 -0.89 10.29
N ASP A 93 5.85 -2.02 10.68
CA ASP A 93 6.45 -2.19 11.99
C ASP A 93 7.61 -1.22 12.20
N PHE A 94 8.42 -1.02 11.18
CA PHE A 94 9.52 -0.07 11.24
C PHE A 94 9.00 1.35 11.50
N LEU A 95 7.95 1.75 10.79
CA LEU A 95 7.36 3.07 10.97
C LEU A 95 6.84 3.27 12.40
N VAL A 96 6.21 2.24 12.96
CA VAL A 96 5.57 2.32 14.27
C VAL A 96 6.58 2.17 15.40
N SER A 97 7.55 1.27 15.26
CA SER A 97 8.47 0.89 16.35
C SER A 97 9.88 1.44 16.19
N GLY A 98 10.25 1.89 15.01
CA GLY A 98 11.60 2.42 14.75
C GLY A 98 12.66 1.35 14.51
N PHE A 99 12.22 0.08 14.39
CA PHE A 99 13.13 -1.02 14.10
C PHE A 99 12.43 -2.27 13.56
#